data_c8eef89fd0fd524ae42f39da60e42c51
#
_entry.id   c8eef89fd0fd524ae42f39da60e42c51
#
_cell.length_a   1.000
_cell.length_b   1.000
_cell.length_c   1.000
_cell.angle_alpha   90.00
_cell.angle_beta   90.00
_cell.angle_gamma   90.00
#
_symmetry.space_group_name_H-M   'P 1'
#
loop_
_entity.id
_entity.type
_entity.pdbx_description
1 polymer ?
#
loop_
_entity_poly.entity_id
_entity_poly.type
_entity_poly.pdbx_seq_one_letter_code
_entity_poly.pdbx_strand_id
1 'polypeptide(L)'
;MKDENELRQDLVDAYLTVDKRGLMNQASGNVSCRFRDGMLISPSGADAENISADRVVYVDGEGNYSGDIKPSSEWRMHLSIYKKQESANAV
;
A
#
# COMPACT_ATOMS: atom_id res chain seq x y z
N MET A 1 3.27 -3.85 -18.97
CA MET A 1 2.52 -3.28 -17.80
C MET A 1 2.23 -4.41 -16.82
N LYS A 2 2.48 -4.17 -15.53
CA LYS A 2 2.23 -5.19 -14.51
C LYS A 2 0.75 -5.28 -14.18
N ASP A 3 0.25 -6.50 -13.98
CA ASP A 3 -1.12 -6.68 -13.56
C ASP A 3 -1.26 -6.44 -12.03
N GLU A 4 -2.48 -6.51 -11.54
CA GLU A 4 -2.76 -6.26 -10.13
C GLU A 4 -2.02 -7.22 -9.22
N ASN A 5 -1.96 -8.50 -9.56
CA ASN A 5 -1.31 -9.50 -8.73
C ASN A 5 0.19 -9.27 -8.64
N GLU A 6 0.81 -8.87 -9.74
CA GLU A 6 2.23 -8.53 -9.74
C GLU A 6 2.51 -7.30 -8.88
N LEU A 7 1.66 -6.28 -8.98
CA LEU A 7 1.81 -5.06 -8.18
C LEU A 7 1.61 -5.35 -6.69
N ARG A 8 0.65 -6.19 -6.35
CA ARG A 8 0.41 -6.58 -4.96
C ARG A 8 1.63 -7.29 -4.38
N GLN A 9 2.22 -8.21 -5.15
CA GLN A 9 3.41 -8.93 -4.69
C GLN A 9 4.61 -8.00 -4.61
N ASP A 10 4.78 -7.10 -5.56
CA ASP A 10 5.85 -6.10 -5.51
C ASP A 10 5.75 -5.24 -4.27
N LEU A 11 4.53 -4.86 -3.89
CA LEU A 11 4.30 -4.06 -2.69
C LEU A 11 4.68 -4.83 -1.43
N VAL A 12 4.33 -6.11 -1.36
CA VAL A 12 4.72 -6.98 -0.25
C VAL A 12 6.24 -7.10 -0.17
N ASP A 13 6.89 -7.31 -1.32
CA ASP A 13 8.35 -7.42 -1.37
C ASP A 13 9.03 -6.12 -0.91
N ALA A 14 8.49 -4.98 -1.33
CA ALA A 14 9.01 -3.69 -0.90
C ALA A 14 8.84 -3.49 0.62
N TYR A 15 7.67 -3.85 1.14
CA TYR A 15 7.41 -3.77 2.58
C TYR A 15 8.42 -4.61 3.36
N LEU A 16 8.62 -5.85 2.95
CA LEU A 16 9.55 -6.76 3.63
C LEU A 16 10.99 -6.27 3.54
N THR A 17 11.38 -5.68 2.42
CA THR A 17 12.72 -5.13 2.24
C THR A 17 12.96 -3.95 3.19
N VAL A 18 12.00 -3.05 3.29
CA VAL A 18 12.12 -1.89 4.18
C VAL A 18 12.13 -2.32 5.64
N ASP A 19 11.28 -3.28 6.00
CA ASP A 19 11.23 -3.85 7.34
C ASP A 19 12.56 -4.50 7.72
N LYS A 20 13.11 -5.31 6.83
CA LYS A 20 14.37 -6.00 7.04
C LYS A 20 15.54 -5.04 7.27
N ARG A 21 15.49 -3.88 6.65
CA ARG A 21 16.54 -2.85 6.79
C ARG A 21 16.33 -1.96 8.02
N GLY A 22 15.27 -2.21 8.78
CA GLY A 22 14.98 -1.43 9.98
C GLY A 22 14.51 -0.01 9.70
N LEU A 23 13.99 0.24 8.50
CA LEU A 23 13.54 1.58 8.11
C LEU A 23 12.08 1.86 8.50
N MET A 24 11.38 0.85 9.01
CA MET A 24 10.01 1.00 9.51
C MET A 24 9.96 0.78 11.01
N ASN A 25 9.19 1.61 11.68
CA ASN A 25 8.81 1.34 13.06
C ASN A 25 7.61 0.40 13.04
N GLN A 26 7.50 -0.47 14.03
CA GLN A 26 6.47 -1.50 14.08
C GLN A 26 5.05 -0.99 13.92
N ALA A 27 4.78 0.22 14.39
CA ALA A 27 3.42 0.75 14.40
C ALA A 27 3.14 1.73 13.27
N SER A 28 4.13 2.13 12.48
CA SER A 28 3.98 3.21 11.52
C SER A 28 4.41 2.87 10.10
N GLY A 29 4.87 1.65 9.86
CA GLY A 29 5.31 1.25 8.52
C GLY A 29 4.13 1.07 7.59
N ASN A 30 4.17 1.75 6.43
CA ASN A 30 3.18 1.57 5.39
C ASN A 30 3.80 1.87 4.04
N VAL A 31 3.32 1.18 3.01
CA VAL A 31 3.77 1.37 1.63
C VAL A 31 2.56 1.31 0.72
N SER A 32 2.63 2.03 -0.38
CA SER A 32 1.59 2.00 -1.39
C SER A 32 2.17 2.17 -2.79
N CYS A 33 1.39 1.84 -3.80
CA CYS A 33 1.73 2.12 -5.19
C CYS A 33 0.47 2.56 -5.93
N ARG A 34 0.66 3.36 -6.97
CA ARG A 34 -0.46 3.81 -7.80
C ARG A 34 -1.05 2.63 -8.56
N PHE A 35 -2.37 2.56 -8.58
CA PHE A 35 -3.09 1.53 -9.32
C PHE A 35 -4.44 2.08 -9.77
N ARG A 36 -4.71 2.00 -11.08
CA ARG A 36 -5.93 2.54 -11.68
C ARG A 36 -6.10 4.02 -11.30
N ASP A 37 -7.28 4.39 -10.79
CA ASP A 37 -7.57 5.77 -10.37
C ASP A 37 -7.16 6.05 -8.91
N GLY A 38 -6.64 5.05 -8.22
CA GLY A 38 -6.27 5.16 -6.81
C GLY A 38 -4.95 4.48 -6.51
N MET A 39 -4.98 3.55 -5.57
CA MET A 39 -3.73 2.92 -5.10
C MET A 39 -3.97 1.54 -4.51
N LEU A 40 -2.91 0.75 -4.47
CA LEU A 40 -2.81 -0.42 -3.60
C LEU A 40 -1.98 0.00 -2.40
N ILE A 41 -2.41 -0.36 -1.21
CA ILE A 41 -1.73 0.06 0.03
C ILE A 41 -1.69 -1.10 1.03
N SER A 42 -0.66 -1.11 1.85
CA SER A 42 -0.53 -2.09 2.92
C SER A 42 -1.71 -2.00 3.89
N PRO A 43 -2.12 -3.13 4.50
CA PRO A 43 -3.28 -3.13 5.40
C PRO A 43 -2.96 -2.48 6.74
N SER A 44 -4.00 -2.10 7.46
CA SER A 44 -3.88 -1.63 8.84
C SER A 44 -3.28 -2.75 9.69
N GLY A 45 -2.33 -2.41 10.54
CA GLY A 45 -1.69 -3.38 11.42
C GLY A 45 -0.77 -4.37 10.71
N ALA A 46 -0.28 -4.03 9.50
CA ALA A 46 0.62 -4.91 8.78
C ALA A 46 1.95 -5.08 9.51
N ASP A 47 2.50 -6.28 9.45
CA ASP A 47 3.85 -6.57 9.90
C ASP A 47 4.46 -7.64 8.98
N ALA A 48 5.75 -7.92 9.18
CA ALA A 48 6.48 -8.85 8.31
C ALA A 48 5.92 -10.28 8.36
N GLU A 49 5.22 -10.65 9.42
CA GLU A 49 4.67 -11.98 9.57
C GLU A 49 3.31 -12.15 8.90
N ASN A 50 2.51 -11.08 8.86
CA ASN A 50 1.14 -11.19 8.36
C ASN A 50 0.91 -10.59 6.98
N ILE A 51 1.85 -9.85 6.43
CA ILE A 51 1.64 -9.20 5.14
C ILE A 51 1.68 -10.23 4.01
N SER A 52 0.70 -10.12 3.10
CA SER A 52 0.64 -10.95 1.91
C SER A 52 -0.10 -10.20 0.81
N ALA A 53 0.05 -10.66 -0.43
CA ALA A 53 -0.62 -10.02 -1.56
C ALA A 53 -2.14 -9.96 -1.38
N ASP A 54 -2.73 -10.98 -0.76
CA ASP A 54 -4.18 -11.03 -0.51
C ASP A 54 -4.66 -9.97 0.47
N ARG A 55 -3.76 -9.47 1.31
CA ARG A 55 -4.11 -8.50 2.34
C ARG A 55 -3.86 -7.07 1.92
N VAL A 56 -3.24 -6.85 0.77
CA VAL A 56 -3.07 -5.50 0.20
C VAL A 56 -4.44 -4.97 -0.20
N VAL A 57 -4.72 -3.73 0.12
CA VAL A 57 -6.04 -3.13 -0.07
C VAL A 57 -6.01 -2.16 -1.26
N TYR A 58 -7.02 -2.26 -2.13
CA TYR A 58 -7.22 -1.27 -3.18
C TYR A 58 -8.12 -0.16 -2.64
N VAL A 59 -7.65 1.09 -2.76
CA VAL A 59 -8.44 2.28 -2.44
C VAL A 59 -8.56 3.08 -3.73
N ASP A 60 -9.79 3.36 -4.16
CA ASP A 60 -10.01 4.09 -5.41
C ASP A 60 -9.75 5.60 -5.25
N GLY A 61 -9.86 6.34 -6.35
CA GLY A 61 -9.57 7.76 -6.36
C GLY A 61 -10.49 8.60 -5.50
N GLU A 62 -11.62 8.06 -5.09
CA GLU A 62 -12.57 8.74 -4.20
C GLU A 62 -12.41 8.33 -2.74
N GLY A 63 -11.48 7.43 -2.45
CA GLY A 63 -11.23 6.99 -1.08
C GLY A 63 -12.10 5.83 -0.63
N ASN A 64 -12.68 5.09 -1.57
CA ASN A 64 -13.53 3.95 -1.25
C ASN A 64 -12.73 2.64 -1.33
N TYR A 65 -13.01 1.74 -0.42
CA TYR A 65 -12.44 0.40 -0.44
C TYR A 65 -13.50 -0.59 0.03
N SER A 66 -13.31 -1.86 -0.33
CA SER A 66 -14.25 -2.92 0.01
C SER A 66 -13.54 -4.07 0.69
N GLY A 67 -14.30 -4.97 1.29
CA GLY A 67 -13.78 -6.14 1.99
C GLY A 67 -13.59 -5.89 3.47
N ASP A 68 -13.15 -6.93 4.17
CA ASP A 68 -13.02 -6.92 5.62
C ASP A 68 -11.68 -6.33 6.09
N ILE A 69 -10.70 -6.23 5.18
CA ILE A 69 -9.37 -5.75 5.52
C ILE A 69 -9.33 -4.24 5.31
N LYS A 70 -8.97 -3.53 6.35
CA LYS A 70 -8.87 -2.07 6.29
C LYS A 70 -7.49 -1.65 5.78
N PRO A 71 -7.42 -0.56 4.98
CA PRO A 71 -6.11 -0.02 4.58
C PRO A 71 -5.39 0.58 5.78
N SER A 72 -4.08 0.78 5.64
CA SER A 72 -3.29 1.51 6.63
C SER A 72 -3.99 2.80 7.02
N SER A 73 -3.90 3.20 8.28
CA SER A 73 -4.51 4.44 8.78
C SER A 73 -3.97 5.68 8.06
N GLU A 74 -2.84 5.56 7.38
CA GLU A 74 -2.23 6.67 6.63
C GLU A 74 -2.73 6.76 5.18
N TRP A 75 -3.77 6.02 4.81
CA TRP A 75 -4.23 5.95 3.43
C TRP A 75 -4.59 7.30 2.83
N ARG A 76 -5.13 8.21 3.65
CA ARG A 76 -5.53 9.54 3.17
C ARG A 76 -4.33 10.36 2.71
N MET A 77 -3.22 10.27 3.44
CA MET A 77 -1.98 10.96 3.08
C MET A 77 -1.43 10.41 1.77
N HIS A 78 -1.37 9.09 1.63
CA HIS A 78 -0.88 8.45 0.42
C HIS A 78 -1.73 8.87 -0.80
N LEU A 79 -3.04 8.79 -0.68
CA LEU A 79 -3.93 9.15 -1.77
C LEU A 79 -3.78 10.62 -2.15
N SER A 80 -3.62 11.50 -1.18
CA SER A 80 -3.38 12.93 -1.41
C SER A 80 -2.11 13.15 -2.23
N ILE A 81 -1.04 12.41 -1.95
CA ILE A 81 0.21 12.52 -2.71
C ILE A 81 -0.02 12.11 -4.16
N TYR A 82 -0.74 11.02 -4.41
CA TYR A 82 -1.02 10.58 -5.78
C TYR A 82 -1.86 11.58 -6.56
N LYS A 83 -2.77 12.28 -5.90
CA LYS A 83 -3.59 13.29 -6.55
C LYS A 83 -2.81 14.55 -6.89
N LYS A 84 -1.84 14.92 -6.08
CA LYS A 84 -1.05 16.13 -6.27
C LYS A 84 0.17 15.92 -7.13
N GLN A 85 0.70 14.71 -7.16
CA GLN A 85 1.94 14.37 -7.87
C GLN A 85 1.65 13.30 -8.90
N GLU A 86 1.30 13.72 -10.11
CA GLU A 86 0.95 12.77 -11.17
C GLU A 86 2.08 11.80 -11.50
N SER A 87 3.33 12.20 -11.28
CA SER A 87 4.48 11.36 -11.55
C SER A 87 4.79 10.38 -10.43
N ALA A 88 4.15 10.51 -9.27
CA ALA A 88 4.39 9.57 -8.17
C ALA A 88 3.71 8.24 -8.46
N ASN A 89 4.47 7.15 -8.41
CA ASN A 89 3.95 5.80 -8.62
C ASN A 89 3.99 4.95 -7.36
N ALA A 90 4.71 5.38 -6.34
CA ALA A 90 4.81 4.69 -5.05
C ALA A 90 5.10 5.68 -3.94
N VAL A 91 4.63 5.35 -2.76
CA VAL A 91 4.89 6.15 -1.56
C VAL A 91 5.29 5.25 -0.41
#